data_ec5cdceb371fd6945b6d4f6e757dbd5f
#
_entry.id   ec5cdceb371fd6945b6d4f6e757dbd5f
#
_cell.length_a   1.000
_cell.length_b   1.000
_cell.length_c   1.000
_cell.angle_alpha   90.00
_cell.angle_beta   90.00
_cell.angle_gamma   90.00
#
_symmetry.space_group_name_H-M   'P 1'
#
loop_
_entity.id
_entity.type
_entity.pdbx_description
1 polymer ?
#
loop_
_entity_poly.entity_id
_entity_poly.type
_entity_poly.pdbx_seq_one_letter_code
_entity_poly.pdbx_strand_id
1 'polypeptide(L)'
;MNVLAIDTSGPVCGVAICRDGTVAFEESVVNKQTHSVNLMSMVDAALSRTGMELRAMDRLAVVVGPGSFTGVRIGVSTVKGLSHGCGVPCVAIDALEAMAAGIPLFDGVVCPIQDARAGQVYGAAFIHGQRMLPDEPLKLEDYVEKLRPLGSHFCFLGDGMPVHRSRLTELLGDQAVFAPANAAFLRPASVALLASDPHREELDYLTLMPLYLRAPQAERNRALEEAMRHVNS
;
A
#
# COMPACT_ATOMS: atom_id res chain seq x y z
N MET A 1 -19.92 -9.81 6.45
CA MET A 1 -19.46 -8.49 5.96
C MET A 1 -18.82 -8.66 4.59
N ASN A 2 -19.29 -7.89 3.61
CA ASN A 2 -18.84 -7.89 2.23
C ASN A 2 -17.98 -6.65 1.97
N VAL A 3 -16.73 -6.83 1.58
CA VAL A 3 -15.78 -5.74 1.34
C VAL A 3 -15.23 -5.83 -0.07
N LEU A 4 -15.36 -4.79 -0.87
CA LEU A 4 -14.63 -4.60 -2.12
C LEU A 4 -13.39 -3.76 -1.83
N ALA A 5 -12.20 -4.26 -2.17
CA ALA A 5 -10.94 -3.59 -1.95
C ALA A 5 -10.21 -3.29 -3.26
N ILE A 6 -9.57 -2.13 -3.32
CA ILE A 6 -8.81 -1.63 -4.47
C ILE A 6 -7.41 -1.22 -4.01
N ASP A 7 -6.39 -1.67 -4.75
CA ASP A 7 -5.03 -1.17 -4.64
C ASP A 7 -4.49 -0.73 -6.01
N THR A 8 -3.94 0.48 -6.02
CA THR A 8 -3.23 1.07 -7.15
C THR A 8 -2.01 1.87 -6.68
N SER A 9 -1.58 1.65 -5.42
CA SER A 9 -0.55 2.45 -4.76
C SER A 9 0.87 2.13 -5.24
N GLY A 10 1.10 0.92 -5.74
CA GLY A 10 2.39 0.41 -6.19
C GLY A 10 2.39 -0.01 -7.67
N PRO A 11 3.27 -0.93 -8.07
CA PRO A 11 3.31 -1.47 -9.43
C PRO A 11 2.13 -2.42 -9.74
N VAL A 12 1.45 -2.90 -8.72
CA VAL A 12 0.27 -3.77 -8.84
C VAL A 12 -0.98 -2.91 -9.00
N CYS A 13 -1.84 -3.25 -9.96
CA CYS A 13 -3.24 -2.87 -9.97
C CYS A 13 -4.04 -4.07 -9.46
N GLY A 14 -4.78 -3.92 -8.38
CA GLY A 14 -5.44 -5.05 -7.75
C GLY A 14 -6.84 -4.75 -7.22
N VAL A 15 -7.70 -5.78 -7.30
CA VAL A 15 -9.06 -5.76 -6.78
C VAL A 15 -9.33 -7.07 -6.03
N ALA A 16 -9.97 -6.99 -4.87
CA ALA A 16 -10.43 -8.16 -4.15
C ALA A 16 -11.84 -7.96 -3.58
N ILE A 17 -12.57 -9.06 -3.43
CA ILE A 17 -13.81 -9.11 -2.64
C ILE A 17 -13.60 -10.11 -1.50
N CYS A 18 -13.81 -9.64 -0.28
CA CYS A 18 -13.94 -10.47 0.91
C CYS A 18 -15.42 -10.59 1.29
N ARG A 19 -15.86 -11.81 1.58
CA ARG A 19 -17.20 -12.13 2.11
C ARG A 19 -17.05 -12.89 3.39
N ASP A 20 -17.53 -12.35 4.49
CA ASP A 20 -17.53 -12.99 5.82
C ASP A 20 -16.16 -13.58 6.21
N GLY A 21 -15.09 -12.77 6.02
CA GLY A 21 -13.71 -13.16 6.34
C GLY A 21 -13.05 -14.10 5.32
N THR A 22 -13.75 -14.46 4.24
CA THR A 22 -13.21 -15.31 3.17
C THR A 22 -12.94 -14.47 1.92
N VAL A 23 -11.76 -14.63 1.32
CA VAL A 23 -11.44 -14.00 0.02
C VAL A 23 -12.22 -14.73 -1.07
N ALA A 24 -13.30 -14.11 -1.56
CA ALA A 24 -14.17 -14.65 -2.59
C ALA A 24 -13.63 -14.40 -4.01
N PHE A 25 -12.86 -13.32 -4.19
CA PHE A 25 -12.22 -12.95 -5.44
C PHE A 25 -10.95 -12.16 -5.17
N GLU A 26 -9.93 -12.40 -5.96
CA GLU A 26 -8.74 -11.57 -6.02
C GLU A 26 -8.18 -11.58 -7.44
N GLU A 27 -7.89 -10.41 -7.97
CA GLU A 27 -7.19 -10.22 -9.24
C GLU A 27 -6.11 -9.16 -9.07
N SER A 28 -4.93 -9.45 -9.62
CA SER A 28 -3.78 -8.56 -9.58
C SER A 28 -3.08 -8.56 -10.94
N VAL A 29 -2.79 -7.36 -11.44
CA VAL A 29 -2.08 -7.19 -12.71
C VAL A 29 -0.86 -6.31 -12.50
N VAL A 30 0.29 -6.80 -12.96
CA VAL A 30 1.53 -6.03 -13.08
C VAL A 30 1.86 -5.91 -14.55
N ASN A 31 1.52 -4.77 -15.14
CA ASN A 31 1.80 -4.47 -16.53
C ASN A 31 2.33 -3.03 -16.66
N LYS A 32 2.78 -2.65 -17.84
CA LYS A 32 3.29 -1.30 -18.09
C LYS A 32 2.18 -0.27 -18.40
N GLN A 33 0.90 -0.66 -18.28
CA GLN A 33 -0.24 0.22 -18.52
C GLN A 33 -0.56 1.03 -17.26
N THR A 34 -1.18 2.18 -17.44
CA THR A 34 -1.71 2.95 -16.31
C THR A 34 -2.85 2.19 -15.64
N HIS A 35 -2.92 2.23 -14.31
CA HIS A 35 -3.94 1.50 -13.54
C HIS A 35 -5.37 1.85 -13.95
N SER A 36 -5.62 3.07 -14.41
CA SER A 36 -6.94 3.50 -14.90
C SER A 36 -7.47 2.70 -16.08
N VAL A 37 -6.60 2.05 -16.86
CA VAL A 37 -7.01 1.21 -17.99
C VAL A 37 -7.59 -0.12 -17.51
N ASN A 38 -7.05 -0.70 -16.45
CA ASN A 38 -7.42 -2.03 -15.97
C ASN A 38 -8.48 -1.99 -14.85
N LEU A 39 -8.44 -0.97 -13.99
CA LEU A 39 -9.12 -0.99 -12.70
C LEU A 39 -10.63 -1.24 -12.80
N MET A 40 -11.35 -0.52 -13.65
CA MET A 40 -12.82 -0.67 -13.72
C MET A 40 -13.26 -2.01 -14.30
N SER A 41 -12.51 -2.56 -15.26
CA SER A 41 -12.78 -3.91 -15.78
C SER A 41 -12.53 -5.01 -14.73
N MET A 42 -11.55 -4.83 -13.84
CA MET A 42 -11.29 -5.73 -12.73
C MET A 42 -12.40 -5.64 -11.66
N VAL A 43 -12.90 -4.45 -11.37
CA VAL A 43 -14.05 -4.25 -10.46
C VAL A 43 -15.30 -4.95 -11.03
N ASP A 44 -15.58 -4.77 -12.32
CA ASP A 44 -16.71 -5.42 -13.00
C ASP A 44 -16.57 -6.96 -12.99
N ALA A 45 -15.39 -7.47 -13.26
CA ALA A 45 -15.07 -8.88 -13.17
C ALA A 45 -15.26 -9.44 -11.76
N ALA A 46 -14.83 -8.71 -10.74
CA ALA A 46 -14.98 -9.09 -9.34
C ALA A 46 -16.45 -9.24 -8.94
N LEU A 47 -17.27 -8.25 -9.26
CA LEU A 47 -18.71 -8.25 -8.97
C LEU A 47 -19.43 -9.36 -9.75
N SER A 48 -19.16 -9.47 -11.05
CA SER A 48 -19.77 -10.47 -11.93
C SER A 48 -19.44 -11.91 -11.51
N ARG A 49 -18.17 -12.23 -11.23
CA ARG A 49 -17.73 -13.58 -10.85
C ARG A 49 -18.19 -14.00 -9.46
N THR A 50 -18.39 -13.06 -8.54
CA THR A 50 -18.91 -13.35 -7.19
C THR A 50 -20.45 -13.33 -7.16
N GLY A 51 -21.10 -12.87 -8.23
CA GLY A 51 -22.55 -12.69 -8.28
C GLY A 51 -23.05 -11.62 -7.32
N MET A 52 -22.19 -10.64 -7.00
CA MET A 52 -22.51 -9.56 -6.05
C MET A 52 -22.73 -8.24 -6.78
N GLU A 53 -23.61 -7.44 -6.24
CA GLU A 53 -23.81 -6.05 -6.68
C GLU A 53 -22.97 -5.10 -5.82
N LEU A 54 -22.55 -3.96 -6.38
CA LEU A 54 -21.79 -2.96 -5.66
C LEU A 54 -22.54 -2.44 -4.41
N ARG A 55 -23.86 -2.31 -4.50
CA ARG A 55 -24.74 -1.86 -3.39
C ARG A 55 -24.90 -2.92 -2.27
N ALA A 56 -24.49 -4.16 -2.52
CA ALA A 56 -24.50 -5.24 -1.53
C ALA A 56 -23.17 -5.33 -0.75
N MET A 57 -22.22 -4.44 -1.04
CA MET A 57 -21.02 -4.27 -0.24
C MET A 57 -21.34 -3.51 1.04
N ASP A 58 -20.75 -3.93 2.15
CA ASP A 58 -20.82 -3.20 3.41
C ASP A 58 -19.77 -2.07 3.44
N ARG A 59 -18.61 -2.27 2.76
CA ARG A 59 -17.50 -1.31 2.71
C ARG A 59 -16.78 -1.33 1.36
N LEU A 60 -16.30 -0.16 0.95
CA LEU A 60 -15.37 0.00 -0.16
C LEU A 60 -14.00 0.40 0.40
N ALA A 61 -13.03 -0.49 0.32
CA ALA A 61 -11.69 -0.25 0.83
C ALA A 61 -10.74 0.21 -0.26
N VAL A 62 -9.83 1.12 0.08
CA VAL A 62 -8.78 1.57 -0.84
C VAL A 62 -7.49 1.84 -0.11
N VAL A 63 -6.38 1.51 -0.77
CA VAL A 63 -5.06 1.91 -0.30
C VAL A 63 -4.86 3.40 -0.54
N VAL A 64 -4.68 4.14 0.55
CA VAL A 64 -4.51 5.61 0.52
C VAL A 64 -3.06 6.06 0.43
N GLY A 65 -2.10 5.16 0.54
CA GLY A 65 -0.66 5.39 0.53
C GLY A 65 0.03 4.73 1.73
N PRO A 66 1.36 4.91 1.86
CA PRO A 66 2.23 5.59 0.91
C PRO A 66 2.34 4.88 -0.43
N GLY A 67 2.88 5.57 -1.47
CA GLY A 67 3.06 4.96 -2.78
C GLY A 67 3.13 5.95 -3.94
N SER A 68 2.86 5.44 -5.12
CA SER A 68 2.79 6.24 -6.36
C SER A 68 1.72 7.33 -6.26
N PHE A 69 2.13 8.59 -6.37
CA PHE A 69 1.22 9.73 -6.32
C PHE A 69 0.04 9.64 -7.31
N THR A 70 0.33 9.23 -8.54
CA THR A 70 -0.71 9.02 -9.56
C THR A 70 -1.56 7.80 -9.25
N GLY A 71 -0.91 6.69 -8.87
CA GLY A 71 -1.60 5.44 -8.56
C GLY A 71 -2.60 5.60 -7.40
N VAL A 72 -2.15 6.11 -6.27
CA VAL A 72 -3.02 6.36 -5.10
C VAL A 72 -4.23 7.22 -5.47
N ARG A 73 -4.03 8.27 -6.26
CA ARG A 73 -5.15 9.13 -6.71
C ARG A 73 -6.16 8.38 -7.59
N ILE A 74 -5.71 7.49 -8.46
CA ILE A 74 -6.60 6.67 -9.29
C ILE A 74 -7.50 5.82 -8.39
N GLY A 75 -6.93 5.07 -7.45
CA GLY A 75 -7.71 4.23 -6.53
C GLY A 75 -8.68 5.03 -5.67
N VAL A 76 -8.17 6.06 -4.99
CA VAL A 76 -9.00 6.93 -4.12
C VAL A 76 -10.13 7.59 -4.90
N SER A 77 -9.86 8.17 -6.09
CA SER A 77 -10.90 8.81 -6.89
C SER A 77 -11.94 7.80 -7.39
N THR A 78 -11.52 6.58 -7.74
CA THR A 78 -12.43 5.51 -8.15
C THR A 78 -13.34 5.10 -7.00
N VAL A 79 -12.79 4.84 -5.80
CA VAL A 79 -13.61 4.47 -4.63
C VAL A 79 -14.55 5.60 -4.21
N LYS A 80 -14.10 6.86 -4.25
CA LYS A 80 -14.97 8.02 -4.01
C LYS A 80 -16.15 8.05 -4.99
N GLY A 81 -15.90 7.83 -6.28
CA GLY A 81 -16.96 7.79 -7.30
C GLY A 81 -17.93 6.63 -7.10
N LEU A 82 -17.43 5.44 -6.81
CA LEU A 82 -18.25 4.27 -6.52
C LEU A 82 -19.10 4.47 -5.25
N SER A 83 -18.48 4.93 -4.16
CA SER A 83 -19.17 5.23 -2.90
C SER A 83 -20.27 6.29 -3.08
N HIS A 84 -19.98 7.38 -3.79
CA HIS A 84 -20.96 8.41 -4.10
C HIS A 84 -22.16 7.85 -4.88
N GLY A 85 -21.90 6.93 -5.84
CA GLY A 85 -22.96 6.33 -6.67
C GLY A 85 -23.82 5.28 -5.97
N CYS A 86 -23.28 4.55 -4.98
CA CYS A 86 -23.98 3.45 -4.31
C CYS A 86 -24.32 3.70 -2.83
N GLY A 87 -23.76 4.74 -2.20
CA GLY A 87 -23.99 5.07 -0.79
C GLY A 87 -23.25 4.15 0.21
N VAL A 88 -22.30 3.34 -0.27
CA VAL A 88 -21.50 2.44 0.59
C VAL A 88 -20.32 3.21 1.21
N PRO A 89 -20.06 3.10 2.52
CA PRO A 89 -18.97 3.78 3.17
C PRO A 89 -17.59 3.31 2.68
N CYS A 90 -16.60 4.19 2.82
CA CYS A 90 -15.21 3.94 2.45
C CYS A 90 -14.38 3.54 3.66
N VAL A 91 -13.33 2.73 3.43
CA VAL A 91 -12.28 2.44 4.42
C VAL A 91 -10.92 2.72 3.81
N ALA A 92 -10.16 3.57 4.50
CA ALA A 92 -8.78 3.89 4.12
C ALA A 92 -7.81 2.85 4.71
N ILE A 93 -6.97 2.25 3.87
CA ILE A 93 -5.96 1.27 4.28
C ILE A 93 -4.58 1.79 3.94
N ASP A 94 -3.67 1.65 4.88
CA ASP A 94 -2.26 1.96 4.71
C ASP A 94 -1.56 0.88 3.86
N ALA A 95 -0.70 1.31 2.92
CA ALA A 95 -0.02 0.39 2.00
C ALA A 95 0.97 -0.53 2.71
N LEU A 96 1.76 -0.01 3.66
CA LEU A 96 2.78 -0.78 4.35
C LEU A 96 2.13 -1.77 5.34
N GLU A 97 1.04 -1.36 5.98
CA GLU A 97 0.23 -2.26 6.81
C GLU A 97 -0.36 -3.41 5.98
N ALA A 98 -0.95 -3.10 4.83
CA ALA A 98 -1.52 -4.12 3.95
C ALA A 98 -0.48 -5.10 3.40
N MET A 99 0.74 -4.63 3.12
CA MET A 99 1.87 -5.50 2.76
C MET A 99 2.23 -6.43 3.92
N ALA A 100 2.39 -5.89 5.13
CA ALA A 100 2.76 -6.68 6.31
C ALA A 100 1.71 -7.74 6.65
N ALA A 101 0.42 -7.41 6.49
CA ALA A 101 -0.68 -8.35 6.68
C ALA A 101 -0.65 -9.54 5.69
N GLY A 102 0.06 -9.42 4.57
CA GLY A 102 0.28 -10.50 3.61
C GLY A 102 1.25 -11.59 4.10
N ILE A 103 2.00 -11.36 5.19
CA ILE A 103 2.99 -12.30 5.76
C ILE A 103 2.77 -12.46 7.29
N PRO A 104 1.59 -12.88 7.74
CA PRO A 104 1.24 -12.87 9.16
C PRO A 104 2.00 -13.91 10.00
N LEU A 105 2.56 -14.95 9.37
CA LEU A 105 3.21 -16.07 10.05
C LEU A 105 4.75 -15.96 10.09
N PHE A 106 5.33 -14.84 9.66
CA PHE A 106 6.77 -14.66 9.74
C PHE A 106 7.19 -14.44 11.20
N ASP A 107 8.12 -15.30 11.66
CA ASP A 107 8.70 -15.19 13.00
C ASP A 107 9.90 -14.23 12.96
N GLY A 108 9.60 -12.96 13.18
CA GLY A 108 10.55 -11.86 13.10
C GLY A 108 9.87 -10.52 12.79
N VAL A 109 10.67 -9.59 12.31
CA VAL A 109 10.21 -8.25 11.95
C VAL A 109 9.83 -8.22 10.47
N VAL A 110 8.58 -7.95 10.15
CA VAL A 110 8.11 -7.71 8.79
C VAL A 110 8.38 -6.26 8.42
N CYS A 111 9.14 -6.05 7.36
CA CYS A 111 9.71 -4.78 6.94
C CYS A 111 9.23 -4.40 5.53
N PRO A 112 7.98 -3.94 5.35
CA PRO A 112 7.53 -3.46 4.06
C PRO A 112 8.28 -2.17 3.70
N ILE A 113 8.76 -2.10 2.45
CA ILE A 113 9.46 -0.93 1.91
C ILE A 113 8.99 -0.61 0.50
N GLN A 114 8.76 0.67 0.25
CA GLN A 114 8.52 1.20 -1.08
C GLN A 114 9.63 2.16 -1.48
N ASP A 115 9.99 2.19 -2.77
CA ASP A 115 11.02 3.10 -3.28
C ASP A 115 10.53 4.56 -3.26
N ALA A 116 11.09 5.36 -2.35
CA ALA A 116 10.81 6.79 -2.25
C ALA A 116 11.75 7.66 -3.09
N ARG A 117 12.55 7.03 -3.99
CA ARG A 117 13.57 7.64 -4.84
C ARG A 117 14.77 8.21 -4.07
N ALA A 118 15.86 8.50 -4.82
CA ALA A 118 17.08 9.09 -4.28
C ALA A 118 17.67 8.35 -3.07
N GLY A 119 17.66 7.01 -3.08
CA GLY A 119 18.20 6.18 -2.01
C GLY A 119 17.37 6.16 -0.73
N GLN A 120 16.12 6.61 -0.80
CA GLN A 120 15.18 6.62 0.32
C GLN A 120 14.07 5.60 0.12
N VAL A 121 13.51 5.16 1.24
CA VAL A 121 12.37 4.25 1.29
C VAL A 121 11.23 4.87 2.10
N TYR A 122 9.99 4.58 1.74
CA TYR A 122 8.91 4.57 2.71
C TYR A 122 8.96 3.21 3.38
N GLY A 123 9.24 3.19 4.68
CA GLY A 123 9.41 1.95 5.43
C GLY A 123 8.63 1.98 6.73
N ALA A 124 8.13 0.83 7.13
CA ALA A 124 7.54 0.57 8.44
C ALA A 124 8.04 -0.76 8.98
N ALA A 125 7.78 -1.07 10.22
CA ALA A 125 8.12 -2.36 10.81
C ALA A 125 6.94 -2.92 11.60
N PHE A 126 6.72 -4.22 11.47
CA PHE A 126 5.63 -4.92 12.15
C PHE A 126 6.14 -6.20 12.81
N ILE A 127 5.62 -6.50 14.00
CA ILE A 127 5.83 -7.78 14.70
C ILE A 127 4.46 -8.32 15.06
N HIS A 128 4.14 -9.54 14.61
CA HIS A 128 2.82 -10.17 14.83
C HIS A 128 1.64 -9.25 14.50
N GLY A 129 1.75 -8.49 13.40
CA GLY A 129 0.74 -7.54 12.95
C GLY A 129 0.71 -6.20 13.69
N GLN A 130 1.46 -6.04 14.78
CA GLN A 130 1.58 -4.77 15.48
C GLN A 130 2.64 -3.87 14.82
N ARG A 131 2.28 -2.62 14.57
CA ARG A 131 3.21 -1.62 14.03
C ARG A 131 4.21 -1.19 15.09
N MET A 132 5.49 -1.40 14.80
CA MET A 132 6.62 -1.04 15.68
C MET A 132 7.30 0.26 15.25
N LEU A 133 7.33 0.56 13.94
CA LEU A 133 7.82 1.81 13.40
C LEU A 133 6.73 2.45 12.54
N PRO A 134 6.54 3.78 12.64
CA PRO A 134 5.62 4.53 11.79
C PRO A 134 6.12 4.57 10.34
N ASP A 135 5.21 4.90 9.43
CA ASP A 135 5.54 5.14 8.02
C ASP A 135 6.30 6.45 7.89
N GLU A 136 7.55 6.36 7.48
CA GLU A 136 8.42 7.52 7.31
C GLU A 136 9.23 7.41 6.01
N PRO A 137 9.49 8.55 5.34
CA PRO A 137 10.46 8.61 4.28
C PRO A 137 11.87 8.70 4.91
N LEU A 138 12.63 7.61 4.86
CA LEU A 138 13.96 7.48 5.47
C LEU A 138 15.02 7.18 4.41
N LYS A 139 16.27 7.55 4.67
CA LYS A 139 17.40 6.90 4.00
C LYS A 139 17.43 5.44 4.43
N LEU A 140 17.88 4.57 3.53
CA LEU A 140 17.90 3.13 3.80
C LEU A 140 18.72 2.79 5.05
N GLU A 141 19.87 3.44 5.23
CA GLU A 141 20.74 3.25 6.37
C GLU A 141 20.05 3.64 7.68
N ASP A 142 19.38 4.80 7.70
CA ASP A 142 18.67 5.28 8.90
C ASP A 142 17.49 4.33 9.25
N TYR A 143 16.82 3.79 8.22
CA TYR A 143 15.77 2.79 8.42
C TYR A 143 16.33 1.50 9.04
N VAL A 144 17.45 0.98 8.53
CA VAL A 144 18.10 -0.21 9.07
C VAL A 144 18.55 -0.02 10.52
N GLU A 145 19.08 1.15 10.88
CA GLU A 145 19.44 1.44 12.26
C GLU A 145 18.23 1.45 13.21
N LYS A 146 17.06 1.92 12.74
CA LYS A 146 15.80 1.83 13.50
C LYS A 146 15.30 0.38 13.64
N LEU A 147 15.60 -0.51 12.69
CA LEU A 147 15.20 -1.92 12.76
C LEU A 147 16.02 -2.73 13.76
N ARG A 148 17.32 -2.45 13.93
CA ARG A 148 18.24 -3.26 14.75
C ARG A 148 17.73 -3.57 16.16
N PRO A 149 17.15 -2.60 16.91
CA PRO A 149 16.63 -2.88 18.26
C PRO A 149 15.39 -3.77 18.29
N LEU A 150 14.71 -3.98 17.14
CA LEU A 150 13.45 -4.72 17.08
C LEU A 150 13.62 -6.24 16.95
N GLY A 151 14.81 -6.72 16.56
CA GLY A 151 15.06 -8.14 16.41
C GLY A 151 16.31 -8.47 15.59
N SER A 152 16.39 -9.72 15.16
CA SER A 152 17.53 -10.25 14.40
C SER A 152 17.15 -10.90 13.06
N HIS A 153 15.86 -10.97 12.73
CA HIS A 153 15.37 -11.50 11.47
C HIS A 153 14.38 -10.51 10.85
N PHE A 154 14.69 -10.00 9.67
CA PHE A 154 13.95 -8.93 9.00
C PHE A 154 13.47 -9.41 7.64
N CYS A 155 12.14 -9.52 7.44
CA CYS A 155 11.57 -9.89 6.17
C CYS A 155 11.19 -8.64 5.36
N PHE A 156 11.93 -8.38 4.29
CA PHE A 156 11.69 -7.26 3.38
C PHE A 156 10.76 -7.64 2.25
N LEU A 157 9.80 -6.76 1.95
CA LEU A 157 8.85 -6.88 0.84
C LEU A 157 8.49 -5.48 0.32
N GLY A 158 7.77 -5.42 -0.81
CA GLY A 158 7.41 -4.19 -1.48
C GLY A 158 8.31 -3.87 -2.67
N ASP A 159 7.96 -2.84 -3.41
CA ASP A 159 8.66 -2.43 -4.64
C ASP A 159 10.04 -1.79 -4.38
N GLY A 160 10.31 -1.37 -3.15
CA GLY A 160 11.63 -0.97 -2.71
C GLY A 160 12.60 -2.16 -2.54
N MET A 161 12.09 -3.38 -2.29
CA MET A 161 12.90 -4.56 -2.03
C MET A 161 13.87 -4.89 -3.19
N PRO A 162 13.46 -5.00 -4.45
CA PRO A 162 14.41 -5.29 -5.54
C PRO A 162 15.43 -4.18 -5.75
N VAL A 163 15.08 -2.92 -5.51
CA VAL A 163 15.98 -1.76 -5.66
C VAL A 163 17.08 -1.76 -4.59
N HIS A 164 16.73 -2.11 -3.37
CA HIS A 164 17.61 -2.00 -2.20
C HIS A 164 18.19 -3.33 -1.72
N ARG A 165 17.87 -4.45 -2.38
CA ARG A 165 18.25 -5.81 -1.96
C ARG A 165 19.73 -5.98 -1.66
N SER A 166 20.60 -5.55 -2.59
CA SER A 166 22.06 -5.69 -2.42
C SER A 166 22.54 -4.91 -1.20
N ARG A 167 22.04 -3.69 -1.04
CA ARG A 167 22.44 -2.84 0.09
C ARG A 167 21.94 -3.36 1.43
N LEU A 168 20.71 -3.90 1.48
CA LEU A 168 20.16 -4.54 2.68
C LEU A 168 20.98 -5.79 3.06
N THR A 169 21.40 -6.59 2.08
CA THR A 169 22.27 -7.74 2.32
C THR A 169 23.64 -7.32 2.86
N GLU A 170 24.23 -6.24 2.35
CA GLU A 170 25.49 -5.69 2.88
C GLU A 170 25.36 -5.21 4.34
N LEU A 171 24.24 -4.56 4.69
CA LEU A 171 24.04 -3.97 6.00
C LEU A 171 23.63 -4.98 7.08
N LEU A 172 22.90 -6.03 6.71
CA LEU A 172 22.27 -6.97 7.65
C LEU A 172 22.75 -8.42 7.50
N GLY A 173 23.45 -8.77 6.40
CA GLY A 173 23.89 -10.14 6.14
C GLY A 173 22.73 -11.13 6.15
N ASP A 174 22.89 -12.24 6.86
CA ASP A 174 21.90 -13.32 6.99
C ASP A 174 20.64 -12.93 7.77
N GLN A 175 20.63 -11.77 8.43
CA GLN A 175 19.45 -11.24 9.10
C GLN A 175 18.40 -10.71 8.10
N ALA A 176 18.82 -10.38 6.85
CA ALA A 176 17.91 -9.90 5.81
C ALA A 176 17.30 -11.08 5.05
N VAL A 177 16.01 -11.30 5.26
CA VAL A 177 15.19 -12.24 4.50
C VAL A 177 14.34 -11.45 3.51
N PHE A 178 14.11 -12.01 2.34
CA PHE A 178 13.34 -11.37 1.29
C PHE A 178 12.12 -12.21 0.96
N ALA A 179 10.95 -11.56 0.94
CA ALA A 179 9.71 -12.23 0.60
C ALA A 179 9.78 -12.91 -0.77
N PRO A 180 9.21 -14.11 -0.92
CA PRO A 180 9.13 -14.79 -2.21
C PRO A 180 8.25 -14.01 -3.20
N ALA A 181 8.42 -14.27 -4.50
CA ALA A 181 7.77 -13.49 -5.56
C ALA A 181 6.23 -13.39 -5.43
N ASN A 182 5.58 -14.42 -4.89
CA ASN A 182 4.13 -14.45 -4.67
C ASN A 182 3.66 -13.64 -3.45
N ALA A 183 4.58 -13.17 -2.60
CA ALA A 183 4.31 -12.34 -1.43
C ALA A 183 5.13 -11.03 -1.44
N ALA A 184 5.85 -10.76 -2.54
CA ALA A 184 6.75 -9.61 -2.63
C ALA A 184 6.04 -8.26 -2.72
N PHE A 185 4.82 -8.24 -3.22
CA PHE A 185 4.03 -7.02 -3.41
C PHE A 185 2.75 -7.06 -2.59
N LEU A 186 2.13 -5.90 -2.42
CA LEU A 186 0.83 -5.77 -1.80
C LEU A 186 -0.22 -6.64 -2.53
N ARG A 187 -0.99 -7.38 -1.73
CA ARG A 187 -2.10 -8.21 -2.19
C ARG A 187 -3.43 -7.51 -1.87
N PRO A 188 -4.32 -7.32 -2.85
CA PRO A 188 -5.62 -6.70 -2.60
C PRO A 188 -6.49 -7.49 -1.61
N ALA A 189 -6.28 -8.81 -1.51
CA ALA A 189 -6.90 -9.63 -0.46
C ALA A 189 -6.54 -9.15 0.96
N SER A 190 -5.29 -8.75 1.20
CA SER A 190 -4.88 -8.20 2.51
C SER A 190 -5.62 -6.90 2.83
N VAL A 191 -5.83 -6.05 1.82
CA VAL A 191 -6.61 -4.80 1.95
C VAL A 191 -8.05 -5.10 2.35
N ALA A 192 -8.69 -6.07 1.67
CA ALA A 192 -10.07 -6.47 1.96
C ALA A 192 -10.22 -7.07 3.36
N LEU A 193 -9.28 -7.91 3.79
CA LEU A 193 -9.28 -8.52 5.12
C LEU A 193 -9.06 -7.49 6.22
N LEU A 194 -8.11 -6.56 6.07
CA LEU A 194 -7.91 -5.46 7.01
C LEU A 194 -9.14 -4.57 7.12
N ALA A 195 -9.81 -4.27 6.01
CA ALA A 195 -11.01 -3.46 5.99
C ALA A 195 -12.25 -4.21 6.53
N SER A 196 -12.17 -5.53 6.71
CA SER A 196 -13.22 -6.33 7.34
C SER A 196 -13.18 -6.29 8.88
N ASP A 197 -12.14 -5.69 9.47
CA ASP A 197 -12.12 -5.44 10.92
C ASP A 197 -13.23 -4.45 11.30
N PRO A 198 -14.17 -4.83 12.21
CA PRO A 198 -15.27 -3.96 12.60
C PRO A 198 -14.83 -2.65 13.29
N HIS A 199 -13.59 -2.59 13.78
CA HIS A 199 -13.04 -1.39 14.44
C HIS A 199 -12.41 -0.40 13.47
N ARG A 200 -12.34 -0.71 12.16
CA ARG A 200 -11.86 0.25 11.15
C ARG A 200 -12.84 1.40 10.99
N GLU A 201 -12.28 2.60 10.95
CA GLU A 201 -13.04 3.82 10.71
C GLU A 201 -13.69 3.79 9.33
N GLU A 202 -14.99 4.05 9.29
CA GLU A 202 -15.75 4.27 8.08
C GLU A 202 -15.75 5.75 7.73
N LEU A 203 -15.41 6.06 6.49
CA LEU A 203 -15.30 7.40 5.96
C LEU A 203 -16.40 7.65 4.93
N ASP A 204 -16.88 8.87 4.88
CA ASP A 204 -17.65 9.38 3.75
C ASP A 204 -16.70 9.59 2.54
N TYR A 205 -17.24 9.49 1.33
CA TYR A 205 -16.49 9.74 0.10
C TYR A 205 -15.88 11.15 0.03
N LEU A 206 -16.44 12.15 0.75
CA LEU A 206 -15.89 13.51 0.81
C LEU A 206 -14.63 13.56 1.68
N THR A 207 -14.61 12.81 2.78
CA THR A 207 -13.51 12.80 3.78
C THR A 207 -12.40 11.83 3.43
N LEU A 208 -12.64 10.83 2.57
CA LEU A 208 -11.60 9.92 2.09
C LEU A 208 -10.52 10.70 1.33
N MET A 209 -9.28 10.68 1.80
CA MET A 209 -8.17 11.43 1.20
C MET A 209 -6.92 10.55 1.05
N PRO A 210 -6.09 10.80 0.02
CA PRO A 210 -4.76 10.20 -0.08
C PRO A 210 -3.87 10.60 1.10
N LEU A 211 -3.05 9.65 1.57
CA LEU A 211 -2.00 9.89 2.53
C LEU A 211 -0.69 10.22 1.80
N TYR A 212 -0.25 11.45 1.90
CA TYR A 212 1.02 11.90 1.32
C TYR A 212 2.06 12.09 2.41
N LEU A 213 3.02 11.18 2.52
CA LEU A 213 4.17 11.34 3.43
C LEU A 213 5.19 12.36 2.91
N ARG A 214 5.06 12.77 1.65
CA ARG A 214 5.89 13.80 1.00
C ARG A 214 5.08 14.65 0.05
N ALA A 215 5.50 15.89 -0.11
CA ALA A 215 5.00 16.74 -1.18
C ALA A 215 5.30 16.14 -2.57
N PRO A 216 4.44 16.36 -3.56
CA PRO A 216 4.66 15.93 -4.94
C PRO A 216 6.03 16.34 -5.48
N GLN A 217 6.63 15.53 -6.37
CA GLN A 217 7.95 15.83 -6.95
C GLN A 217 8.00 17.21 -7.61
N ALA A 218 6.92 17.62 -8.27
CA ALA A 218 6.83 18.92 -8.91
C ALA A 218 6.94 20.09 -7.91
N GLU A 219 6.29 19.97 -6.76
CA GLU A 219 6.37 20.98 -5.69
C GLU A 219 7.76 21.03 -5.05
N ARG A 220 8.39 19.85 -4.85
CA ARG A 220 9.77 19.78 -4.33
C ARG A 220 10.78 20.38 -5.30
N ASN A 221 10.66 20.12 -6.60
CA ASN A 221 11.52 20.72 -7.62
C ASN A 221 11.36 22.24 -7.65
N ARG A 222 10.11 22.72 -7.58
CA ARG A 222 9.84 24.16 -7.53
C ARG A 222 10.44 24.83 -6.30
N ALA A 223 10.31 24.23 -5.13
CA ALA A 223 10.90 24.74 -3.89
C ALA A 223 12.44 24.77 -3.98
N LEU A 224 13.08 23.76 -4.60
CA LEU A 224 14.52 23.75 -4.85
C LEU A 224 14.96 24.86 -5.81
N GLU A 225 14.22 25.07 -6.90
CA GLU A 225 14.49 26.13 -7.88
C GLU A 225 14.34 27.53 -7.24
N GLU A 226 13.33 27.74 -6.41
CA GLU A 226 13.11 28.98 -5.67
C GLU A 226 14.25 29.23 -4.67
N ALA A 227 14.68 28.18 -3.93
CA ALA A 227 15.82 28.30 -3.01
C ALA A 227 17.15 28.62 -3.74
N MET A 228 17.41 27.99 -4.90
CA MET A 228 18.60 28.28 -5.69
C MET A 228 18.61 29.73 -6.25
N ARG A 229 17.46 30.30 -6.60
CA ARG A 229 17.34 31.68 -7.04
C ARG A 229 17.67 32.67 -5.93
N HIS A 230 17.28 32.37 -4.69
CA HIS A 230 17.58 33.24 -3.53
C HIS A 230 19.04 33.17 -3.07
N VAL A 231 19.78 32.10 -3.37
CA VAL A 231 21.22 31.98 -3.05
C VAL A 231 22.08 32.72 -4.09
N ASN A 232 21.58 32.91 -5.31
CA ASN A 232 22.30 33.56 -6.42
C ASN A 232 21.90 35.05 -6.62
N SER A 233 21.10 35.61 -5.75
CA SER A 233 20.71 37.02 -5.67
C SER A 233 21.34 37.69 -4.45
#